data_2c50481217f70cb4725e435a68b5f328
#
_entry.id   2c50481217f70cb4725e435a68b5f328
#
_cell.length_a   1.000
_cell.length_b   1.000
_cell.length_c   1.000
_cell.angle_alpha   90.00
_cell.angle_beta   90.00
_cell.angle_gamma   90.00
#
_symmetry.space_group_name_H-M   'P 1'
#
loop_
_entity.id
_entity.type
_entity.pdbx_description
1 polymer ?
#
loop_
_entity_poly.entity_id
_entity_poly.type
_entity_poly.pdbx_seq_one_letter_code
_entity_poly.pdbx_strand_id
1 'polypeptide(L)'
;KPVKYAYGFSFFNNSKKLTISGDTRPCENLMKYAQSSDVLLHEVFIEGEILQINKMRTKKTLHNVQSYHTTSTQVGKVAFIANAKKLVLTHFVPTSFNKNKLKKVVKKDFGKDPIIGEDLMKIKI
;
A
#
# COMPACT_ATOMS: atom_id res chain seq x y z
N LYS A 1 2.33 -20.17 2.40
CA LYS A 1 2.82 -19.72 3.71
C LYS A 1 3.38 -18.33 3.53
N PRO A 2 3.05 -17.34 4.35
CA PRO A 2 3.70 -16.05 4.29
C PRO A 2 5.21 -16.20 4.52
N VAL A 3 5.99 -15.33 3.88
CA VAL A 3 7.45 -15.30 4.05
C VAL A 3 7.75 -15.05 5.53
N LYS A 4 8.67 -15.79 6.10
CA LYS A 4 9.01 -15.70 7.54
C LYS A 4 9.53 -14.32 7.92
N TYR A 5 10.21 -13.64 6.97
CA TYR A 5 10.77 -12.31 7.17
C TYR A 5 10.30 -11.41 6.01
N ALA A 6 9.46 -10.44 6.30
CA ALA A 6 9.08 -9.37 5.38
C ALA A 6 9.75 -8.07 5.87
N TYR A 7 10.44 -7.38 4.97
CA TYR A 7 11.17 -6.16 5.29
C TYR A 7 10.57 -4.96 4.59
N GLY A 8 10.40 -3.86 5.32
CA GLY A 8 10.28 -2.52 4.80
C GLY A 8 11.61 -1.77 4.97
N PHE A 9 11.77 -0.66 4.27
CA PHE A 9 12.98 0.13 4.28
C PHE A 9 12.66 1.61 4.49
N SER A 10 13.46 2.30 5.29
CA SER A 10 13.41 3.76 5.40
C SER A 10 14.75 4.34 4.97
N PHE A 11 14.69 5.31 4.06
CA PHE A 11 15.84 6.02 3.53
C PHE A 11 15.80 7.46 4.00
N PHE A 12 16.94 7.98 4.39
CA PHE A 12 17.09 9.35 4.88
C PHE A 12 18.14 10.10 4.05
N ASN A 13 17.80 11.30 3.65
CA ASN A 13 18.72 12.22 2.97
C ASN A 13 18.33 13.66 3.31
N ASN A 14 19.22 14.42 3.94
CA ASN A 14 19.03 15.83 4.29
C ASN A 14 17.64 16.10 4.91
N SER A 15 17.26 15.60 5.99
CA SER A 15 15.96 15.78 6.62
C SER A 15 14.74 15.21 5.85
N LYS A 16 14.95 14.60 4.69
CA LYS A 16 13.90 13.92 3.93
C LYS A 16 13.87 12.43 4.25
N LYS A 17 12.66 11.88 4.28
CA LYS A 17 12.44 10.47 4.58
C LYS A 17 11.54 9.82 3.55
N LEU A 18 12.04 8.76 2.94
CA LEU A 18 11.27 7.83 2.11
C LEU A 18 11.12 6.51 2.86
N THR A 19 9.90 6.01 3.03
CA THR A 19 9.66 4.68 3.55
C THR A 19 8.99 3.81 2.51
N ILE A 20 9.46 2.58 2.35
CA ILE A 20 8.92 1.55 1.45
C ILE A 20 8.40 0.41 2.32
N SER A 21 7.14 0.03 2.16
CA SER A 21 6.50 -0.98 2.99
C SER A 21 7.02 -2.41 2.73
N GLY A 22 7.41 -2.72 1.48
CA GLY A 22 7.42 -4.12 1.03
C GLY A 22 6.02 -4.72 1.06
N ASP A 23 5.89 -6.03 0.78
CA ASP A 23 4.62 -6.74 0.88
C ASP A 23 4.32 -7.03 2.36
N THR A 24 3.25 -6.47 2.87
CA THR A 24 2.93 -6.55 4.30
C THR A 24 1.45 -6.34 4.59
N ARG A 25 0.95 -6.99 5.62
CA ARG A 25 -0.28 -6.56 6.27
C ARG A 25 -0.04 -5.33 7.14
N PRO A 26 -1.07 -4.56 7.52
CA PRO A 26 -0.93 -3.49 8.49
C PRO A 26 -0.26 -4.01 9.76
N CYS A 27 0.80 -3.36 10.21
CA CYS A 27 1.51 -3.71 11.43
C CYS A 27 2.10 -2.49 12.14
N GLU A 28 2.22 -2.59 13.46
CA GLU A 28 2.73 -1.50 14.30
C GLU A 28 4.12 -1.05 13.91
N ASN A 29 5.00 -1.99 13.58
CA ASN A 29 6.37 -1.67 13.17
C ASN A 29 6.38 -0.80 11.91
N LEU A 30 5.59 -1.14 10.90
CA LEU A 30 5.51 -0.30 9.70
C LEU A 30 5.05 1.11 10.05
N MET A 31 3.95 1.25 10.79
CA MET A 31 3.42 2.55 11.17
C MET A 31 4.41 3.36 12.01
N LYS A 32 5.13 2.72 12.94
CA LYS A 32 6.17 3.33 13.75
C LYS A 32 7.36 3.82 12.90
N TYR A 33 7.89 2.96 12.05
CA TYR A 33 9.07 3.30 11.24
C TYR A 33 8.74 4.18 10.03
N ALA A 34 7.49 4.20 9.57
CA ALA A 34 7.02 5.14 8.55
C ALA A 34 6.62 6.51 9.11
N GLN A 35 6.71 6.71 10.43
CA GLN A 35 6.26 7.95 11.06
C GLN A 35 6.88 9.18 10.41
N SER A 36 6.02 10.14 10.02
CA SER A 36 6.38 11.41 9.40
C SER A 36 7.21 11.31 8.12
N SER A 37 7.06 10.21 7.36
CA SER A 37 7.71 10.07 6.06
C SER A 37 7.23 11.16 5.09
N ASP A 38 8.17 11.77 4.37
CA ASP A 38 7.84 12.68 3.27
C ASP A 38 7.12 11.93 2.15
N VAL A 39 7.56 10.69 1.89
CA VAL A 39 6.89 9.74 0.99
C VAL A 39 6.80 8.37 1.66
N LEU A 40 5.61 7.82 1.73
CA LEU A 40 5.35 6.42 2.03
C LEU A 40 4.98 5.71 0.72
N LEU A 41 5.85 4.82 0.26
CA LEU A 41 5.60 3.93 -0.87
C LEU A 41 5.03 2.63 -0.32
N HIS A 42 3.77 2.31 -0.64
CA HIS A 42 3.06 1.18 -0.03
C HIS A 42 2.40 0.30 -1.08
N GLU A 43 2.49 -1.01 -0.88
CA GLU A 43 1.74 -2.00 -1.64
C GLU A 43 0.24 -1.91 -1.37
N VAL A 44 -0.59 -2.43 -2.27
CA VAL A 44 -2.04 -2.44 -2.05
C VAL A 44 -2.75 -3.62 -2.71
N PHE A 45 -3.53 -4.32 -1.89
CA PHE A 45 -4.49 -5.33 -2.33
C PHE A 45 -5.86 -4.68 -2.52
N ILE A 46 -6.38 -4.66 -3.75
CA ILE A 46 -7.58 -3.91 -4.10
C ILE A 46 -8.82 -4.80 -3.96
N GLU A 47 -9.55 -4.57 -2.89
CA GLU A 47 -10.80 -5.28 -2.63
C GLU A 47 -11.86 -4.96 -3.68
N GLY A 48 -12.67 -5.96 -4.04
CA GLY A 48 -13.77 -5.79 -5.00
C GLY A 48 -13.37 -5.89 -6.47
N GLU A 49 -12.10 -5.74 -6.83
CA GLU A 49 -11.61 -5.92 -8.19
C GLU A 49 -11.17 -7.37 -8.49
N ILE A 50 -11.16 -8.21 -7.47
CA ILE A 50 -10.71 -9.61 -7.51
C ILE A 50 -11.66 -10.53 -8.26
N LEU A 51 -12.91 -10.15 -8.48
CA LEU A 51 -13.89 -10.96 -9.21
C LEU A 51 -13.42 -11.35 -10.62
N GLN A 52 -12.52 -10.57 -11.22
CA GLN A 52 -11.92 -10.90 -12.52
C GLN A 52 -10.85 -12.01 -12.42
N ILE A 53 -10.21 -12.15 -11.25
CA ILE A 53 -9.21 -13.21 -10.99
C ILE A 53 -9.89 -14.51 -10.55
N ASN A 54 -11.12 -14.45 -10.07
CA ASN A 54 -11.90 -15.60 -9.58
C ASN A 54 -12.10 -16.73 -10.61
N LYS A 55 -11.90 -16.46 -11.89
CA LYS A 55 -11.94 -17.52 -12.92
C LYS A 55 -10.72 -18.45 -12.88
N MET A 56 -9.65 -18.07 -12.19
CA MET A 56 -8.38 -18.81 -12.19
C MET A 56 -7.89 -19.26 -10.81
N ARG A 57 -8.51 -18.81 -9.71
CA ARG A 57 -8.06 -19.14 -8.35
C ARG A 57 -9.24 -19.45 -7.40
N THR A 58 -9.02 -20.38 -6.48
CA THR A 58 -10.05 -20.72 -5.47
C THR A 58 -10.25 -19.57 -4.48
N LYS A 59 -11.45 -19.49 -3.88
CA LYS A 59 -11.76 -18.52 -2.80
C LYS A 59 -10.74 -18.60 -1.65
N LYS A 60 -10.31 -19.82 -1.30
CA LYS A 60 -9.30 -20.07 -0.26
C LYS A 60 -7.94 -19.44 -0.63
N THR A 61 -7.51 -19.55 -1.88
CA THR A 61 -6.26 -18.93 -2.35
C THR A 61 -6.32 -17.41 -2.28
N LEU A 62 -7.44 -16.81 -2.67
CA LEU A 62 -7.65 -15.37 -2.60
C LEU A 62 -7.65 -14.85 -1.15
N HIS A 63 -8.33 -15.53 -0.25
CA HIS A 63 -8.32 -15.20 1.17
C HIS A 63 -6.90 -15.30 1.76
N ASN A 64 -6.16 -16.33 1.40
CA ASN A 64 -4.76 -16.48 1.82
C ASN A 64 -3.88 -15.33 1.30
N VAL A 65 -4.01 -14.93 0.04
CA VAL A 65 -3.25 -13.80 -0.53
C VAL A 65 -3.61 -12.50 0.21
N GLN A 66 -4.88 -12.23 0.41
CA GLN A 66 -5.33 -11.05 1.16
C GLN A 66 -4.77 -11.00 2.58
N SER A 67 -4.59 -12.15 3.23
CA SER A 67 -4.19 -12.22 4.65
C SER A 67 -2.78 -11.72 4.94
N TYR A 68 -1.91 -11.54 3.93
CA TYR A 68 -0.55 -11.02 4.09
C TYR A 68 -0.28 -9.74 3.30
N HIS A 69 -1.32 -9.13 2.75
CA HIS A 69 -1.27 -7.82 2.09
C HIS A 69 -2.08 -6.77 2.86
N THR A 70 -1.81 -5.51 2.57
CA THR A 70 -2.61 -4.39 3.07
C THR A 70 -3.70 -4.07 2.06
N THR A 71 -4.96 -4.08 2.49
CA THR A 71 -6.09 -3.84 1.60
C THR A 71 -6.28 -2.36 1.26
N SER A 72 -7.03 -2.09 0.18
CA SER A 72 -7.39 -0.72 -0.23
C SER A 72 -8.17 0.05 0.84
N THR A 73 -8.93 -0.65 1.70
CA THR A 73 -9.64 -0.06 2.84
C THR A 73 -8.75 0.15 4.08
N GLN A 74 -7.54 -0.39 4.10
CA GLN A 74 -6.61 -0.29 5.22
C GLN A 74 -5.44 0.66 4.96
N VAL A 75 -4.93 0.72 3.72
CA VAL A 75 -3.70 1.45 3.39
C VAL A 75 -3.79 2.96 3.68
N GLY A 76 -4.97 3.56 3.47
CA GLY A 76 -5.21 4.96 3.83
C GLY A 76 -5.06 5.21 5.33
N LYS A 77 -5.60 4.31 6.14
CA LYS A 77 -5.48 4.37 7.60
C LYS A 77 -4.03 4.19 8.07
N VAL A 78 -3.28 3.26 7.46
CA VAL A 78 -1.85 3.08 7.75
C VAL A 78 -1.07 4.38 7.48
N ALA A 79 -1.30 5.01 6.33
CA ALA A 79 -0.64 6.27 5.97
C ALA A 79 -1.04 7.43 6.88
N PHE A 80 -2.30 7.48 7.32
CA PHE A 80 -2.79 8.47 8.26
C PHE A 80 -2.13 8.32 9.65
N ILE A 81 -2.11 7.11 10.20
CA ILE A 81 -1.48 6.82 11.50
C ILE A 81 0.02 7.10 11.45
N ALA A 82 0.68 6.76 10.35
CA ALA A 82 2.10 7.08 10.12
C ALA A 82 2.34 8.57 9.87
N ASN A 83 1.31 9.41 9.81
CA ASN A 83 1.43 10.83 9.49
C ASN A 83 2.27 11.08 8.23
N ALA A 84 2.09 10.25 7.20
CA ALA A 84 2.81 10.38 5.94
C ALA A 84 2.38 11.65 5.20
N LYS A 85 3.35 12.39 4.63
CA LYS A 85 3.02 13.61 3.85
C LYS A 85 2.44 13.26 2.49
N LYS A 86 3.00 12.25 1.81
CA LYS A 86 2.53 11.70 0.54
C LYS A 86 2.43 10.18 0.66
N LEU A 87 1.36 9.62 0.12
CA LEU A 87 1.19 8.17 -0.05
C LEU A 87 1.25 7.84 -1.53
N VAL A 88 2.21 7.00 -1.90
CA VAL A 88 2.35 6.44 -3.24
C VAL A 88 1.99 4.97 -3.19
N LEU A 89 1.00 4.57 -3.96
CA LEU A 89 0.56 3.18 -4.05
C LEU A 89 1.33 2.47 -5.16
N THR A 90 1.76 1.25 -4.88
CA THR A 90 2.52 0.39 -5.79
C THR A 90 2.13 -1.07 -5.60
N HIS A 91 2.75 -2.00 -6.35
CA HIS A 91 2.51 -3.44 -6.21
C HIS A 91 1.02 -3.79 -6.10
N PHE A 92 0.26 -3.37 -7.11
CA PHE A 92 -1.20 -3.54 -7.15
C PHE A 92 -1.61 -5.00 -7.34
N VAL A 93 -2.49 -5.48 -6.47
CA VAL A 93 -3.10 -6.80 -6.59
C VAL A 93 -4.63 -6.63 -6.57
N PRO A 94 -5.33 -6.86 -7.69
CA PRO A 94 -4.84 -7.20 -9.04
C PRO A 94 -4.17 -6.03 -9.77
N THR A 95 -3.46 -6.32 -10.85
CA THR A 95 -2.77 -5.30 -11.66
C THR A 95 -3.72 -4.46 -12.52
N SER A 96 -4.92 -4.95 -12.81
CA SER A 96 -5.97 -4.22 -13.52
C SER A 96 -7.07 -3.80 -12.54
N PHE A 97 -7.33 -2.50 -12.46
CA PHE A 97 -8.27 -1.93 -11.50
C PHE A 97 -8.73 -0.54 -11.91
N ASN A 98 -9.81 -0.06 -11.29
CA ASN A 98 -10.30 1.30 -11.48
C ASN A 98 -9.51 2.29 -10.59
N LYS A 99 -8.62 3.09 -11.20
CA LYS A 99 -7.76 4.07 -10.51
C LYS A 99 -8.56 5.09 -9.70
N ASN A 100 -9.66 5.60 -10.25
CA ASN A 100 -10.48 6.62 -9.59
C ASN A 100 -11.21 6.05 -8.37
N LYS A 101 -11.70 4.81 -8.46
CA LYS A 101 -12.33 4.11 -7.35
C LYS A 101 -11.32 3.88 -6.22
N LEU A 102 -10.12 3.39 -6.54
CA LEU A 102 -9.06 3.18 -5.57
C LEU A 102 -8.69 4.48 -4.85
N LYS A 103 -8.47 5.58 -5.60
CA LYS A 103 -8.18 6.89 -5.00
C LYS A 103 -9.26 7.33 -4.01
N LYS A 104 -10.54 7.19 -4.36
CA LYS A 104 -11.65 7.56 -3.47
C LYS A 104 -11.66 6.75 -2.18
N VAL A 105 -11.46 5.43 -2.28
CA VAL A 105 -11.44 4.54 -1.11
C VAL A 105 -10.29 4.92 -0.17
N VAL A 106 -9.09 5.08 -0.69
CA VAL A 106 -7.89 5.38 0.11
C VAL A 106 -7.96 6.79 0.70
N LYS A 107 -8.44 7.78 -0.06
CA LYS A 107 -8.57 9.17 0.40
C LYS A 107 -9.46 9.30 1.62
N LYS A 108 -10.50 8.47 1.73
CA LYS A 108 -11.46 8.50 2.85
C LYS A 108 -10.76 8.46 4.22
N ASP A 109 -9.76 7.59 4.36
CA ASP A 109 -9.05 7.41 5.62
C ASP A 109 -7.70 8.15 5.66
N PHE A 110 -7.04 8.34 4.54
CA PHE A 110 -5.79 9.10 4.47
C PHE A 110 -6.01 10.62 4.57
N GLY A 111 -7.17 11.12 4.13
CA GLY A 111 -7.50 12.55 4.13
C GLY A 111 -6.89 13.37 2.99
N LYS A 112 -6.04 12.74 2.17
CA LYS A 112 -5.38 13.35 1.00
C LYS A 112 -5.48 12.42 -0.20
N ASP A 113 -5.24 12.95 -1.41
CA ASP A 113 -5.21 12.13 -2.61
C ASP A 113 -3.96 11.25 -2.64
N PRO A 114 -4.10 9.91 -2.72
CA PRO A 114 -2.95 9.04 -2.93
C PRO A 114 -2.47 9.17 -4.38
N ILE A 115 -1.17 8.96 -4.58
CA ILE A 115 -0.55 8.88 -5.89
C ILE A 115 -0.59 7.42 -6.34
N ILE A 116 -1.12 7.16 -7.52
CA ILE A 116 -1.02 5.84 -8.15
C ILE A 116 0.35 5.76 -8.83
N GLY A 117 1.24 4.93 -8.27
CA GLY A 117 2.57 4.74 -8.83
C GLY A 117 2.54 4.09 -10.20
N GLU A 118 3.41 4.52 -11.08
CA GLU A 118 3.61 3.98 -12.42
C GLU A 118 5.12 3.80 -12.66
N ASP A 119 5.47 2.85 -13.52
CA ASP A 119 6.87 2.60 -13.86
C ASP A 119 7.54 3.87 -14.38
N LEU A 120 8.77 4.11 -13.93
CA LEU A 120 9.57 5.30 -14.26
C LEU A 120 9.01 6.64 -13.79
N MET A 121 7.95 6.64 -12.96
CA MET A 121 7.40 7.86 -12.38
C MET A 121 8.45 8.55 -11.50
N LYS A 122 8.62 9.86 -11.69
CA LYS A 122 9.47 10.70 -10.83
C LYS A 122 8.61 11.35 -9.75
N ILE A 123 8.97 11.15 -8.50
CA ILE A 123 8.27 11.71 -7.35
C ILE A 123 9.24 12.64 -6.62
N LYS A 124 8.85 13.91 -6.51
CA LYS A 124 9.62 14.87 -5.73
C LYS A 124 9.37 14.67 -4.23
N ILE A 125 10.41 14.48 -3.47
CA ILE A 125 10.40 14.35 -2.01
C ILE A 125 10.66 15.71 -1.35
#